data_5e823d889ad4b27fb0e7064d91daab74
#
_entry.id   5e823d889ad4b27fb0e7064d91daab74
#
_cell.length_a   1.000
_cell.length_b   1.000
_cell.length_c   1.000
_cell.angle_alpha   90.00
_cell.angle_beta   90.00
_cell.angle_gamma   90.00
#
_symmetry.space_group_name_H-M   'P 1'
#
loop_
_entity.id
_entity.type
_entity.pdbx_description
1 polymer ?
#
loop_
_entity_poly.entity_id
_entity_poly.type
_entity_poly.pdbx_seq_one_letter_code
_entity_poly.pdbx_strand_id
1 'polypeptide(L)'
;KILSLNPNVHEIAIELLDQGPKLSTLEDISAVKKGQPEVFRKLEQDDIVVVWGPPGTGKTYTMSQIAKAYVKQGKSVLIVSHSNVSVDGVIKKIVQILDPDTEQDLRDGKILRYGYVRDEKLSKHPYATSFNFTLSKCTRLAVELDTCTLKRDELKAKKKEKSKEYDEIEKKIKHVRNDIRKEEKRYAERAQLIGTTISCATVDPIFDSKQFDLVMFDEVSMAYVPQVIAAAALSKGKFLCVGDFRQLAPISQCPDSQLLKKDIFSYLKIIDGTGHMYWHPWLVMLNEQRRMHPDIAGFSNKYIYKRLLQNHKSVEDSRNAIVQAFPLPGDVMNLIDIAGTYCAADKNTDGSRFNILSAIIAFSTAVCASQQTVENVGIITPYAAQTRLIRAMLKDYTTRKESRISCATVHQFQGSESDIIIFDAVESYPKSAVGYLMGKDPDNIARLINVAVTRAKGKLITVANDKFWDNLYTGTNHIFYKLLNYIKDGHNVVSNHSKTLLPYLENNSPGQTIQLYTNEDAAIFMLENDLEKAKGRVVISLPSGKLRDTNDKIIGAIDKVHARGIDILMKSNKCAELPDTWKKYCVGTENATFPLIVIDDETAWYGIPTADWNFKVDKSSSLLTVVHVMASKVKN
;
A
#
# COMPACT_ATOMS: atom_id res chain seq x y z
N LYS A 1 -18.52 -4.30 25.34
CA LYS A 1 -17.66 -3.51 26.27
C LYS A 1 -18.17 -2.08 26.46
N ILE A 2 -18.50 -1.33 25.39
CA ILE A 2 -18.96 0.07 25.54
C ILE A 2 -20.27 0.15 26.32
N LEU A 3 -21.22 -0.78 26.08
CA LEU A 3 -22.51 -0.82 26.80
C LEU A 3 -22.39 -1.20 28.28
N SER A 4 -21.26 -1.78 28.70
CA SER A 4 -20.98 -2.20 30.07
C SER A 4 -19.99 -1.26 30.79
N LEU A 5 -19.74 -0.05 30.29
CA LEU A 5 -18.86 0.91 30.95
C LEU A 5 -19.45 1.34 32.29
N ASN A 6 -18.65 1.23 33.33
CA ASN A 6 -18.97 1.71 34.66
C ASN A 6 -18.14 2.97 34.95
N PRO A 7 -18.75 4.14 35.24
CA PRO A 7 -18.03 5.38 35.50
C PRO A 7 -16.94 5.28 36.56
N ASN A 8 -17.16 4.47 37.60
CA ASN A 8 -16.21 4.29 38.70
C ASN A 8 -14.99 3.42 38.35
N VAL A 9 -15.01 2.71 37.19
CA VAL A 9 -13.94 1.80 36.77
C VAL A 9 -13.36 2.20 35.41
N HIS A 10 -14.15 2.89 34.59
CA HIS A 10 -13.80 3.23 33.21
C HIS A 10 -13.78 4.75 32.99
N GLU A 11 -13.27 5.50 33.97
CA GLU A 11 -13.25 6.98 33.97
C GLU A 11 -12.64 7.54 32.67
N ILE A 12 -11.50 7.02 32.23
CA ILE A 12 -10.81 7.43 30.98
C ILE A 12 -11.72 7.26 29.75
N ALA A 13 -12.44 6.14 29.65
CA ALA A 13 -13.33 5.90 28.52
C ALA A 13 -14.57 6.78 28.55
N ILE A 14 -15.08 7.10 29.71
CA ILE A 14 -16.23 8.01 29.88
C ILE A 14 -15.82 9.45 29.54
N GLU A 15 -14.67 9.91 30.02
CA GLU A 15 -14.14 11.23 29.70
C GLU A 15 -13.93 11.40 28.18
N LEU A 16 -13.43 10.33 27.50
CA LEU A 16 -13.28 10.32 26.05
C LEU A 16 -14.63 10.33 25.32
N LEU A 17 -15.65 9.64 25.84
CA LEU A 17 -17.03 9.68 25.34
C LEU A 17 -17.63 11.08 25.42
N ASP A 18 -17.36 11.81 26.48
CA ASP A 18 -17.83 13.18 26.70
C ASP A 18 -17.05 14.21 25.87
N GLN A 19 -16.10 13.76 25.06
CA GLN A 19 -15.23 14.61 24.22
C GLN A 19 -14.30 15.54 25.01
N GLY A 20 -14.08 15.25 26.30
CA GLY A 20 -13.17 15.98 27.16
C GLY A 20 -13.59 17.42 27.48
N PRO A 21 -12.63 18.30 27.75
CA PRO A 21 -12.90 19.67 28.17
C PRO A 21 -13.71 20.44 27.13
N LYS A 22 -14.84 21.04 27.58
CA LYS A 22 -15.67 21.90 26.71
C LYS A 22 -14.95 23.23 26.50
N LEU A 23 -14.59 23.51 25.25
CA LEU A 23 -13.97 24.79 24.89
C LEU A 23 -15.03 25.83 24.70
N SER A 24 -14.85 26.99 25.35
CA SER A 24 -15.72 28.16 25.18
C SER A 24 -15.56 28.80 23.80
N THR A 25 -14.37 28.71 23.23
CA THR A 25 -14.01 29.20 21.89
C THR A 25 -13.10 28.19 21.21
N LEU A 26 -13.25 28.00 19.89
CA LEU A 26 -12.35 27.19 19.08
C LEU A 26 -11.12 28.02 18.68
N GLU A 27 -9.96 27.63 19.16
CA GLU A 27 -8.69 28.26 18.82
C GLU A 27 -8.07 27.59 17.57
N ASP A 28 -7.31 28.35 16.78
CA ASP A 28 -6.61 27.84 15.62
C ASP A 28 -5.51 26.83 16.02
N ILE A 29 -5.25 25.86 15.16
CA ILE A 29 -4.25 24.79 15.37
C ILE A 29 -2.84 25.33 15.61
N SER A 30 -2.54 26.57 15.26
CA SER A 30 -1.22 27.19 15.50
C SER A 30 -0.85 27.25 16.99
N ALA A 31 -1.83 27.26 17.89
CA ALA A 31 -1.64 27.22 19.34
C ALA A 31 -1.14 25.85 19.85
N VAL A 32 -1.15 24.80 19.03
CA VAL A 32 -0.73 23.45 19.44
C VAL A 32 0.73 23.43 19.92
N LYS A 33 0.97 22.81 21.06
CA LYS A 33 2.32 22.57 21.59
C LYS A 33 3.04 21.51 20.75
N LYS A 34 4.35 21.65 20.56
CA LYS A 34 5.11 20.89 19.58
C LYS A 34 6.32 20.21 20.20
N GLY A 35 6.63 19.02 19.65
CA GLY A 35 7.83 18.28 19.97
C GLY A 35 7.65 17.12 20.94
N GLN A 36 8.57 16.20 20.90
CA GLN A 36 8.55 14.99 21.73
C GLN A 36 8.58 15.29 23.25
N PRO A 37 9.40 16.24 23.75
CA PRO A 37 9.40 16.54 25.19
C PRO A 37 8.02 16.97 25.70
N GLU A 38 7.24 17.66 24.87
CA GLU A 38 5.91 18.11 25.22
C GLU A 38 4.92 16.96 25.37
N VAL A 39 5.09 15.87 24.62
CA VAL A 39 4.28 14.65 24.79
C VAL A 39 4.52 14.03 26.17
N PHE A 40 5.81 13.92 26.59
CA PHE A 40 6.14 13.40 27.93
C PHE A 40 5.58 14.28 29.04
N ARG A 41 5.81 15.59 28.95
CA ARG A 41 5.32 16.55 29.95
C ARG A 41 3.79 16.49 30.10
N LYS A 42 3.10 16.40 28.96
CA LYS A 42 1.64 16.34 28.96
C LYS A 42 1.12 15.02 29.52
N LEU A 43 1.77 13.90 29.22
CA LEU A 43 1.40 12.59 29.76
C LEU A 43 1.62 12.49 31.29
N GLU A 44 2.51 13.30 31.86
CA GLU A 44 2.64 13.41 33.31
C GLU A 44 1.46 14.18 33.94
N GLN A 45 0.94 15.20 33.26
CA GLN A 45 -0.09 16.12 33.74
C GLN A 45 -1.52 15.63 33.49
N ASP A 46 -1.78 15.07 32.32
CA ASP A 46 -3.12 14.70 31.86
C ASP A 46 -3.28 13.18 31.74
N ASP A 47 -4.49 12.69 31.95
CA ASP A 47 -4.82 11.26 31.84
C ASP A 47 -5.08 10.84 30.39
N ILE A 48 -5.52 11.78 29.54
CA ILE A 48 -5.71 11.57 28.11
C ILE A 48 -4.79 12.52 27.33
N VAL A 49 -3.98 11.96 26.43
CA VAL A 49 -3.11 12.71 25.53
C VAL A 49 -3.34 12.28 24.10
N VAL A 50 -3.55 13.24 23.21
CA VAL A 50 -3.74 13.04 21.78
C VAL A 50 -2.54 13.59 21.04
N VAL A 51 -1.81 12.72 20.34
CA VAL A 51 -0.60 13.08 19.60
C VAL A 51 -0.90 13.11 18.11
N TRP A 52 -0.83 14.30 17.54
CA TRP A 52 -0.79 14.46 16.10
C TRP A 52 0.64 14.30 15.60
N GLY A 53 0.92 13.19 14.93
CA GLY A 53 2.23 12.86 14.41
C GLY A 53 2.22 12.69 12.90
N PRO A 54 2.56 13.73 12.12
CA PRO A 54 2.79 13.60 10.68
C PRO A 54 3.81 12.51 10.32
N PRO A 55 3.93 12.14 9.03
CA PRO A 55 4.89 11.14 8.59
C PRO A 55 6.34 11.49 8.96
N GLY A 56 7.08 10.50 9.44
CA GLY A 56 8.50 10.67 9.76
C GLY A 56 8.81 11.43 11.03
N THR A 57 7.81 11.87 11.81
CA THR A 57 8.02 12.66 13.04
C THR A 57 8.34 11.84 14.29
N GLY A 58 8.54 10.53 14.14
CA GLY A 58 9.00 9.68 15.24
C GLY A 58 7.89 9.16 16.17
N LYS A 59 6.63 9.03 15.71
CA LYS A 59 5.53 8.42 16.47
C LYS A 59 5.95 7.13 17.18
N THR A 60 6.40 6.15 16.40
CA THR A 60 6.83 4.83 16.88
C THR A 60 7.99 4.92 17.88
N TYR A 61 8.93 5.83 17.63
CA TYR A 61 10.04 6.07 18.55
C TYR A 61 9.55 6.67 19.87
N THR A 62 8.69 7.70 19.83
CA THR A 62 8.11 8.33 21.03
C THR A 62 7.35 7.31 21.87
N MET A 63 6.47 6.52 21.23
CA MET A 63 5.72 5.45 21.91
C MET A 63 6.66 4.41 22.55
N SER A 64 7.71 3.99 21.87
CA SER A 64 8.66 3.02 22.40
C SER A 64 9.44 3.55 23.62
N GLN A 65 9.81 4.83 23.63
CA GLN A 65 10.44 5.47 24.79
C GLN A 65 9.48 5.56 25.98
N ILE A 66 8.22 5.95 25.76
CA ILE A 66 7.18 6.01 26.79
C ILE A 66 6.95 4.60 27.37
N ALA A 67 6.78 3.59 26.51
CA ALA A 67 6.57 2.21 26.93
C ALA A 67 7.71 1.72 27.81
N LYS A 68 8.96 1.98 27.39
CA LYS A 68 10.15 1.63 28.15
C LYS A 68 10.20 2.30 29.53
N ALA A 69 9.88 3.60 29.59
CA ALA A 69 9.86 4.33 30.86
C ALA A 69 8.83 3.75 31.84
N TYR A 70 7.65 3.37 31.36
CA TYR A 70 6.61 2.75 32.20
C TYR A 70 7.01 1.34 32.67
N VAL A 71 7.56 0.51 31.79
CA VAL A 71 8.05 -0.84 32.14
C VAL A 71 9.14 -0.75 33.23
N LYS A 72 10.09 0.17 33.11
CA LYS A 72 11.13 0.40 34.13
C LYS A 72 10.57 0.86 35.48
N GLN A 73 9.41 1.52 35.49
CA GLN A 73 8.71 1.89 36.74
C GLN A 73 7.83 0.76 37.30
N GLY A 74 7.87 -0.44 36.74
CA GLY A 74 7.01 -1.55 37.13
C GLY A 74 5.55 -1.43 36.68
N LYS A 75 5.20 -0.44 35.84
CA LYS A 75 3.84 -0.18 35.39
C LYS A 75 3.49 -1.02 34.17
N SER A 76 2.22 -1.40 34.05
CA SER A 76 1.70 -2.19 32.95
C SER A 76 1.32 -1.32 31.74
N VAL A 77 1.64 -1.82 30.53
CA VAL A 77 1.43 -1.09 29.26
C VAL A 77 0.72 -1.98 28.25
N LEU A 78 -0.31 -1.44 27.61
CA LEU A 78 -0.94 -2.03 26.44
C LEU A 78 -0.70 -1.14 25.21
N ILE A 79 -0.17 -1.73 24.14
CA ILE A 79 -0.02 -1.08 22.85
C ILE A 79 -1.00 -1.71 21.88
N VAL A 80 -1.92 -0.92 21.33
CA VAL A 80 -2.89 -1.37 20.33
C VAL A 80 -2.79 -0.55 19.05
N SER A 81 -3.14 -1.19 17.94
CA SER A 81 -3.34 -0.54 16.64
C SER A 81 -4.37 -1.29 15.82
N HIS A 82 -4.87 -0.64 14.78
CA HIS A 82 -5.72 -1.28 13.79
C HIS A 82 -4.99 -2.36 12.97
N SER A 83 -3.70 -2.19 12.70
CA SER A 83 -2.91 -3.09 11.85
C SER A 83 -1.82 -3.85 12.61
N ASN A 84 -1.55 -5.08 12.18
CA ASN A 84 -0.41 -5.85 12.69
C ASN A 84 0.93 -5.13 12.41
N VAL A 85 1.08 -4.50 11.24
CA VAL A 85 2.32 -3.80 10.84
C VAL A 85 2.68 -2.70 11.83
N SER A 86 1.70 -1.89 12.28
CA SER A 86 1.95 -0.83 13.25
C SER A 86 2.36 -1.39 14.61
N VAL A 87 1.63 -2.38 15.13
CA VAL A 87 1.98 -3.02 16.42
C VAL A 87 3.37 -3.66 16.34
N ASP A 88 3.64 -4.41 15.27
CA ASP A 88 4.95 -5.04 15.05
C ASP A 88 6.07 -3.99 15.00
N GLY A 89 5.81 -2.84 14.34
CA GLY A 89 6.75 -1.72 14.27
C GLY A 89 7.12 -1.13 15.63
N VAL A 90 6.13 -0.93 16.51
CA VAL A 90 6.38 -0.40 17.86
C VAL A 90 7.14 -1.42 18.70
N ILE A 91 6.72 -2.70 18.72
CA ILE A 91 7.40 -3.75 19.47
C ILE A 91 8.83 -3.98 18.96
N LYS A 92 9.02 -4.03 17.64
CA LYS A 92 10.35 -4.12 17.03
C LYS A 92 11.25 -2.95 17.45
N LYS A 93 10.69 -1.73 17.51
CA LYS A 93 11.45 -0.57 17.96
C LYS A 93 11.82 -0.66 19.43
N ILE A 94 10.93 -1.17 20.29
CA ILE A 94 11.23 -1.47 21.69
C ILE A 94 12.39 -2.46 21.76
N VAL A 95 12.31 -3.59 21.05
CA VAL A 95 13.37 -4.62 20.99
C VAL A 95 14.71 -4.05 20.51
N GLN A 96 14.73 -3.06 19.62
CA GLN A 96 15.95 -2.42 19.11
C GLN A 96 16.59 -1.38 20.06
N ILE A 97 15.77 -0.73 20.90
CA ILE A 97 16.22 0.32 21.84
C ILE A 97 16.67 -0.29 23.17
N LEU A 98 16.56 -1.60 23.31
CA LEU A 98 16.82 -2.29 24.56
C LEU A 98 18.28 -2.17 24.99
N ASP A 99 18.45 -1.71 26.23
CA ASP A 99 19.63 -1.94 27.03
C ASP A 99 19.60 -3.38 27.62
N PRO A 100 20.70 -3.84 28.25
CA PRO A 100 20.79 -5.19 28.81
C PRO A 100 19.64 -5.56 29.76
N ASP A 101 19.13 -4.60 30.54
CA ASP A 101 18.03 -4.83 31.49
C ASP A 101 16.74 -5.24 30.79
N THR A 102 16.49 -4.65 29.64
CA THR A 102 15.28 -4.91 28.85
C THR A 102 15.41 -6.20 28.02
N GLU A 103 16.62 -6.64 27.67
CA GLU A 103 16.82 -7.98 27.12
C GLU A 103 16.39 -9.04 28.14
N GLN A 104 16.67 -8.84 29.43
CA GLN A 104 16.21 -9.70 30.51
C GLN A 104 14.68 -9.68 30.62
N ASP A 105 14.03 -8.51 30.50
CA ASP A 105 12.57 -8.39 30.52
C ASP A 105 11.89 -9.17 29.39
N LEU A 106 12.52 -9.25 28.19
CA LEU A 106 12.06 -10.13 27.11
C LEU A 106 12.20 -11.62 27.49
N ARG A 107 13.35 -12.02 28.01
CA ARG A 107 13.63 -13.40 28.45
C ARG A 107 12.70 -13.86 29.57
N ASP A 108 12.23 -12.93 30.39
CA ASP A 108 11.29 -13.16 31.49
C ASP A 108 9.82 -13.12 31.03
N GLY A 109 9.56 -12.77 29.78
CA GLY A 109 8.21 -12.66 29.20
C GLY A 109 7.42 -11.45 29.69
N LYS A 110 8.10 -10.43 30.22
CA LYS A 110 7.45 -9.18 30.63
C LYS A 110 6.99 -8.35 29.43
N ILE A 111 7.63 -8.51 28.27
CA ILE A 111 7.32 -7.78 27.03
C ILE A 111 6.92 -8.78 25.95
N LEU A 112 5.68 -8.75 25.48
CA LEU A 112 5.15 -9.71 24.53
C LEU A 112 4.37 -9.03 23.39
N ARG A 113 4.68 -9.43 22.16
CA ARG A 113 3.80 -9.24 21.00
C ARG A 113 2.78 -10.38 20.96
N TYR A 114 1.53 -10.09 21.30
CA TYR A 114 0.46 -11.08 21.40
C TYR A 114 -0.40 -11.11 20.13
N GLY A 115 -0.67 -12.30 19.60
CA GLY A 115 -1.44 -12.54 18.39
C GLY A 115 -0.58 -12.67 17.12
N TYR A 116 -1.18 -12.44 15.94
CA TYR A 116 -0.51 -12.65 14.65
C TYR A 116 0.56 -11.59 14.37
N VAL A 117 1.77 -12.03 14.05
CA VAL A 117 2.94 -11.20 13.72
C VAL A 117 3.20 -11.24 12.23
N ARG A 118 3.42 -10.08 11.62
CA ARG A 118 3.67 -9.93 10.19
C ARG A 118 5.13 -9.61 9.86
N ASP A 119 5.85 -8.95 10.78
CA ASP A 119 7.27 -8.63 10.59
C ASP A 119 8.12 -9.90 10.72
N GLU A 120 8.87 -10.24 9.67
CA GLU A 120 9.65 -11.47 9.60
C GLU A 120 10.78 -11.52 10.64
N LYS A 121 11.43 -10.39 10.93
CA LYS A 121 12.51 -10.33 11.94
C LYS A 121 11.93 -10.52 13.34
N LEU A 122 10.80 -9.87 13.63
CA LEU A 122 10.13 -10.02 14.92
C LEU A 122 9.57 -11.43 15.10
N SER A 123 9.01 -12.04 14.06
CA SER A 123 8.47 -13.40 14.10
C SER A 123 9.54 -14.48 14.33
N LYS A 124 10.80 -14.19 14.03
CA LYS A 124 11.96 -15.06 14.30
C LYS A 124 12.63 -14.78 15.64
N HIS A 125 12.25 -13.71 16.35
CA HIS A 125 12.86 -13.37 17.62
C HIS A 125 12.41 -14.35 18.72
N PRO A 126 13.32 -14.97 19.48
CA PRO A 126 13.00 -16.10 20.37
C PRO A 126 12.05 -15.74 21.52
N TYR A 127 12.02 -14.47 21.95
CA TYR A 127 11.29 -14.06 23.16
C TYR A 127 10.28 -12.94 22.94
N ALA A 128 10.32 -12.23 21.80
CA ALA A 128 9.51 -11.02 21.63
C ALA A 128 8.04 -11.30 21.28
N THR A 129 7.71 -12.49 20.78
CA THR A 129 6.33 -12.88 20.46
C THR A 129 5.81 -13.87 21.51
N SER A 130 4.51 -13.81 21.82
CA SER A 130 3.89 -14.77 22.73
C SER A 130 4.10 -16.22 22.30
N PHE A 131 4.00 -16.46 20.99
CA PHE A 131 4.20 -17.78 20.40
C PHE A 131 5.62 -18.31 20.63
N ASN A 132 6.66 -17.58 20.23
CA ASN A 132 8.06 -18.03 20.37
C ASN A 132 8.46 -18.09 21.84
N PHE A 133 8.01 -17.13 22.65
CA PHE A 133 8.24 -17.17 24.08
C PHE A 133 7.67 -18.45 24.70
N THR A 134 6.43 -18.83 24.35
CA THR A 134 5.81 -20.08 24.80
C THR A 134 6.63 -21.29 24.38
N LEU A 135 7.08 -21.36 23.12
CA LEU A 135 7.93 -22.46 22.67
C LEU A 135 9.28 -22.52 23.40
N SER A 136 9.86 -21.36 23.74
CA SER A 136 11.12 -21.31 24.52
C SER A 136 10.97 -21.84 25.96
N LYS A 137 9.78 -21.69 26.55
CA LYS A 137 9.49 -22.15 27.91
C LYS A 137 8.86 -23.55 27.98
N CYS A 138 8.17 -23.96 26.91
CA CYS A 138 7.45 -25.23 26.81
C CYS A 138 8.11 -26.15 25.79
N THR A 139 9.32 -26.65 26.07
CA THR A 139 10.13 -27.46 25.13
C THR A 139 9.37 -28.67 24.58
N ARG A 140 8.50 -29.29 25.38
CA ARG A 140 7.64 -30.40 24.91
C ARG A 140 6.76 -29.99 23.74
N LEU A 141 6.06 -28.85 23.85
CA LEU A 141 5.17 -28.35 22.79
C LEU A 141 5.96 -27.94 21.55
N ALA A 142 7.16 -27.38 21.72
CA ALA A 142 8.05 -27.03 20.61
C ALA A 142 8.46 -28.27 19.81
N VAL A 143 8.98 -29.30 20.49
CA VAL A 143 9.41 -30.57 19.85
C VAL A 143 8.23 -31.26 19.17
N GLU A 144 7.06 -31.29 19.80
CA GLU A 144 5.86 -31.93 19.25
C GLU A 144 5.37 -31.20 18.00
N LEU A 145 5.35 -29.85 18.00
CA LEU A 145 4.99 -29.03 16.84
C LEU A 145 5.96 -29.25 15.68
N ASP A 146 7.27 -29.23 15.95
CA ASP A 146 8.30 -29.41 14.93
C ASP A 146 8.23 -30.80 14.32
N THR A 147 8.08 -31.85 15.14
CA THR A 147 7.94 -33.23 14.67
C THR A 147 6.73 -33.40 13.76
N CYS A 148 5.57 -32.87 14.17
CA CYS A 148 4.35 -32.95 13.36
C CYS A 148 4.48 -32.13 12.07
N THR A 149 5.14 -30.97 12.11
CA THR A 149 5.34 -30.10 10.95
C THR A 149 6.27 -30.75 9.91
N LEU A 150 7.39 -31.31 10.35
CA LEU A 150 8.32 -32.06 9.49
C LEU A 150 7.61 -33.21 8.78
N LYS A 151 6.85 -34.02 9.53
CA LYS A 151 6.10 -35.16 8.98
C LYS A 151 5.03 -34.73 7.98
N ARG A 152 4.32 -33.62 8.23
CA ARG A 152 3.37 -33.01 7.29
C ARG A 152 4.07 -32.60 6.00
N ASP A 153 5.22 -31.94 6.10
CA ASP A 153 5.95 -31.41 4.93
C ASP A 153 6.58 -32.56 4.11
N GLU A 154 6.98 -33.65 4.75
CA GLU A 154 7.37 -34.90 4.06
C GLU A 154 6.20 -35.52 3.26
N LEU A 155 5.00 -35.56 3.85
CA LEU A 155 3.81 -36.06 3.15
C LEU A 155 3.42 -35.17 1.97
N LYS A 156 3.56 -33.85 2.10
CA LYS A 156 3.37 -32.90 0.99
C LYS A 156 4.38 -33.14 -0.13
N ALA A 157 5.65 -33.29 0.20
CA ALA A 157 6.70 -33.61 -0.78
C ALA A 157 6.41 -34.91 -1.55
N LYS A 158 5.81 -35.90 -0.88
CA LYS A 158 5.35 -37.17 -1.47
C LYS A 158 3.98 -37.08 -2.16
N LYS A 159 3.39 -35.89 -2.31
CA LYS A 159 2.02 -35.66 -2.89
C LYS A 159 0.91 -36.47 -2.20
N LYS A 160 1.04 -36.73 -0.90
CA LYS A 160 0.07 -37.49 -0.09
C LYS A 160 -0.89 -36.59 0.72
N GLU A 161 -1.19 -35.38 0.25
CA GLU A 161 -2.05 -34.39 0.96
C GLU A 161 -3.51 -34.86 1.16
N LYS A 162 -3.96 -35.87 0.42
CA LYS A 162 -5.30 -36.48 0.57
C LYS A 162 -5.30 -37.80 1.35
N SER A 163 -4.21 -38.14 2.04
CA SER A 163 -4.12 -39.37 2.83
C SER A 163 -4.69 -39.22 4.24
N LYS A 164 -5.21 -40.31 4.82
CA LYS A 164 -5.66 -40.33 6.23
C LYS A 164 -4.54 -39.93 7.19
N GLU A 165 -3.30 -40.31 6.89
CA GLU A 165 -2.13 -39.94 7.68
C GLU A 165 -1.87 -38.44 7.69
N TYR A 166 -2.08 -37.77 6.56
CA TYR A 166 -1.98 -36.30 6.48
C TYR A 166 -3.05 -35.63 7.33
N ASP A 167 -4.31 -36.09 7.26
CA ASP A 167 -5.41 -35.57 8.07
C ASP A 167 -5.20 -35.77 9.57
N GLU A 168 -4.63 -36.91 9.98
CA GLU A 168 -4.28 -37.18 11.40
C GLU A 168 -3.19 -36.23 11.89
N ILE A 169 -2.19 -35.95 11.07
CA ILE A 169 -1.12 -35.00 11.43
C ILE A 169 -1.66 -33.57 11.52
N GLU A 170 -2.49 -33.15 10.58
CA GLU A 170 -3.12 -31.82 10.66
C GLU A 170 -4.00 -31.68 11.92
N LYS A 171 -4.72 -32.74 12.32
CA LYS A 171 -5.47 -32.74 13.60
C LYS A 171 -4.53 -32.62 14.80
N LYS A 172 -3.39 -33.33 14.82
CA LYS A 172 -2.38 -33.21 15.87
C LYS A 172 -1.77 -31.81 15.94
N ILE A 173 -1.38 -31.24 14.79
CA ILE A 173 -0.89 -29.86 14.70
C ILE A 173 -1.90 -28.88 15.28
N LYS A 174 -3.19 -29.04 14.94
CA LYS A 174 -4.26 -28.21 15.48
C LYS A 174 -4.39 -28.34 17.00
N HIS A 175 -4.26 -29.54 17.54
CA HIS A 175 -4.32 -29.80 18.98
C HIS A 175 -3.14 -29.11 19.69
N VAL A 176 -1.90 -29.35 19.25
CA VAL A 176 -0.69 -28.75 19.81
C VAL A 176 -0.76 -27.21 19.76
N ARG A 177 -1.24 -26.63 18.62
CA ARG A 177 -1.44 -25.19 18.51
C ARG A 177 -2.48 -24.65 19.52
N ASN A 178 -3.51 -25.41 19.82
CA ASN A 178 -4.47 -25.02 20.83
C ASN A 178 -3.86 -25.02 22.24
N ASP A 179 -2.99 -25.99 22.55
CA ASP A 179 -2.30 -26.03 23.81
C ASP A 179 -1.26 -24.90 23.93
N ILE A 180 -0.53 -24.61 22.84
CA ILE A 180 0.34 -23.41 22.78
C ILE A 180 -0.48 -22.15 23.07
N ARG A 181 -1.66 -21.96 22.45
CA ARG A 181 -2.52 -20.80 22.71
C ARG A 181 -2.97 -20.68 24.17
N LYS A 182 -3.20 -21.79 24.86
CA LYS A 182 -3.53 -21.75 26.30
C LYS A 182 -2.36 -21.23 27.12
N GLU A 183 -1.14 -21.68 26.82
CA GLU A 183 0.05 -21.19 27.51
C GLU A 183 0.38 -19.75 27.12
N GLU A 184 0.23 -19.36 25.83
CA GLU A 184 0.35 -17.95 25.40
C GLU A 184 -0.54 -17.02 26.23
N LYS A 185 -1.78 -17.42 26.50
CA LYS A 185 -2.71 -16.63 27.33
C LYS A 185 -2.19 -16.47 28.76
N ARG A 186 -1.71 -17.55 29.38
CA ARG A 186 -1.13 -17.52 30.74
C ARG A 186 0.07 -16.58 30.83
N TYR A 187 0.94 -16.59 29.81
CA TYR A 187 2.07 -15.67 29.77
C TYR A 187 1.63 -14.23 29.50
N ALA A 188 0.66 -14.01 28.61
CA ALA A 188 0.11 -12.68 28.33
C ALA A 188 -0.61 -12.07 29.55
N GLU A 189 -1.30 -12.88 30.37
CA GLU A 189 -1.90 -12.43 31.64
C GLU A 189 -0.85 -11.86 32.60
N ARG A 190 0.38 -12.42 32.61
CA ARG A 190 1.48 -12.00 33.48
C ARG A 190 2.37 -10.94 32.88
N ALA A 191 2.33 -10.76 31.57
CA ALA A 191 3.16 -9.79 30.86
C ALA A 191 2.88 -8.36 31.33
N GLN A 192 3.92 -7.59 31.51
CA GLN A 192 3.86 -6.18 31.88
C GLN A 192 3.55 -5.29 30.67
N LEU A 193 4.13 -5.60 29.52
CA LEU A 193 3.85 -4.93 28.25
C LEU A 193 3.29 -5.93 27.25
N ILE A 194 2.13 -5.59 26.68
CA ILE A 194 1.50 -6.34 25.59
C ILE A 194 1.32 -5.44 24.39
N GLY A 195 1.80 -5.88 23.22
CA GLY A 195 1.44 -5.30 21.92
C GLY A 195 0.49 -6.20 21.18
N THR A 196 -0.69 -5.72 20.79
CA THR A 196 -1.69 -6.50 20.04
C THR A 196 -2.55 -5.61 19.13
N THR A 197 -3.36 -6.21 18.24
CA THR A 197 -4.32 -5.44 17.46
C THR A 197 -5.56 -5.11 18.29
N ILE A 198 -6.22 -3.99 17.97
CA ILE A 198 -7.48 -3.62 18.64
C ILE A 198 -8.55 -4.71 18.48
N SER A 199 -8.61 -5.38 17.34
CA SER A 199 -9.53 -6.51 17.14
C SER A 199 -9.25 -7.65 18.11
N CYS A 200 -7.99 -7.99 18.36
CA CYS A 200 -7.62 -8.99 19.35
C CYS A 200 -7.97 -8.53 20.78
N ALA A 201 -7.65 -7.29 21.12
CA ALA A 201 -7.94 -6.73 22.44
C ALA A 201 -9.45 -6.62 22.74
N THR A 202 -10.31 -6.56 21.72
CA THR A 202 -11.76 -6.52 21.91
C THR A 202 -12.42 -7.89 21.99
N VAL A 203 -11.79 -8.94 21.45
CA VAL A 203 -12.39 -10.28 21.32
C VAL A 203 -11.78 -11.30 22.29
N ASP A 204 -10.48 -11.20 22.59
CA ASP A 204 -9.82 -12.20 23.45
C ASP A 204 -10.17 -11.98 24.93
N PRO A 205 -10.65 -13.03 25.65
CA PRO A 205 -11.07 -12.94 27.05
C PRO A 205 -10.01 -12.45 28.03
N ILE A 206 -8.72 -12.56 27.73
CA ILE A 206 -7.67 -12.06 28.62
C ILE A 206 -7.79 -10.56 28.92
N PHE A 207 -8.40 -9.80 27.97
CA PHE A 207 -8.63 -8.37 28.10
C PHE A 207 -9.98 -8.02 28.77
N ASP A 208 -10.75 -8.99 29.24
CA ASP A 208 -11.99 -8.71 29.95
C ASP A 208 -11.74 -8.32 31.41
N SER A 209 -10.68 -8.87 32.01
CA SER A 209 -10.32 -8.63 33.41
C SER A 209 -9.01 -7.86 33.59
N LYS A 210 -8.19 -7.76 32.55
CA LYS A 210 -6.88 -7.11 32.64
C LYS A 210 -6.96 -5.64 32.27
N GLN A 211 -6.61 -4.76 33.20
CA GLN A 211 -6.43 -3.33 32.98
C GLN A 211 -4.94 -2.94 33.04
N PHE A 212 -4.62 -1.83 32.39
CA PHE A 212 -3.23 -1.36 32.25
C PHE A 212 -3.06 0.05 32.81
N ASP A 213 -1.89 0.35 33.35
CA ASP A 213 -1.55 1.70 33.83
C ASP A 213 -1.45 2.70 32.66
N LEU A 214 -1.08 2.21 31.48
CA LEU A 214 -1.06 2.99 30.24
C LEU A 214 -1.58 2.17 29.08
N VAL A 215 -2.51 2.72 28.32
CA VAL A 215 -2.93 2.20 27.02
C VAL A 215 -2.50 3.17 25.93
N MET A 216 -1.77 2.70 24.95
CA MET A 216 -1.32 3.48 23.78
C MET A 216 -1.97 2.96 22.50
N PHE A 217 -2.64 3.82 21.77
CA PHE A 217 -3.28 3.48 20.50
C PHE A 217 -2.52 4.13 19.34
N ASP A 218 -1.83 3.31 18.53
CA ASP A 218 -1.11 3.77 17.33
C ASP A 218 -2.00 3.75 16.09
N GLU A 219 -1.76 4.68 15.15
CA GLU A 219 -2.53 4.89 13.93
C GLU A 219 -4.05 5.06 14.22
N VAL A 220 -4.35 5.79 15.29
CA VAL A 220 -5.71 5.96 15.81
C VAL A 220 -6.66 6.63 14.81
N SER A 221 -6.13 7.37 13.84
CA SER A 221 -6.92 8.00 12.76
C SER A 221 -7.64 6.99 11.84
N MET A 222 -7.21 5.73 11.82
CA MET A 222 -7.86 4.68 11.04
C MET A 222 -8.88 3.86 11.82
N ALA A 223 -8.95 4.04 13.13
CA ALA A 223 -9.84 3.29 14.00
C ALA A 223 -11.22 3.96 14.10
N TYR A 224 -12.26 3.15 14.21
CA TYR A 224 -13.59 3.65 14.54
C TYR A 224 -13.62 4.21 15.97
N VAL A 225 -14.32 5.30 16.20
CA VAL A 225 -14.46 5.89 17.54
C VAL A 225 -14.87 4.85 18.60
N PRO A 226 -15.84 3.94 18.37
CA PRO A 226 -16.14 2.88 19.34
C PRO A 226 -14.97 1.97 19.69
N GLN A 227 -14.07 1.70 18.75
CA GLN A 227 -12.87 0.90 19.03
C GLN A 227 -11.88 1.66 19.92
N VAL A 228 -11.73 2.97 19.70
CA VAL A 228 -10.86 3.82 20.52
C VAL A 228 -11.38 3.89 21.95
N ILE A 229 -12.69 4.07 22.14
CA ILE A 229 -13.33 4.07 23.45
C ILE A 229 -13.19 2.70 24.14
N ALA A 230 -13.37 1.59 23.39
CA ALA A 230 -13.17 0.25 23.92
C ALA A 230 -11.71 -0.01 24.37
N ALA A 231 -10.73 0.58 23.66
CA ALA A 231 -9.33 0.54 24.09
C ALA A 231 -9.10 1.39 25.34
N ALA A 232 -9.67 2.58 25.41
CA ALA A 232 -9.60 3.45 26.56
C ALA A 232 -10.16 2.80 27.84
N ALA A 233 -11.20 1.97 27.72
CA ALA A 233 -11.77 1.20 28.83
C ALA A 233 -10.83 0.14 29.43
N LEU A 234 -9.71 -0.19 28.75
CA LEU A 234 -8.67 -1.06 29.28
C LEU A 234 -7.61 -0.30 30.11
N SER A 235 -7.69 1.03 30.14
CA SER A 235 -6.81 1.87 30.97
C SER A 235 -7.39 2.11 32.34
N LYS A 236 -6.57 1.97 33.38
CA LYS A 236 -6.86 2.40 34.76
C LYS A 236 -6.11 3.68 35.14
N GLY A 237 -5.30 4.25 34.25
CA GLY A 237 -4.48 5.42 34.55
C GLY A 237 -4.34 6.38 33.36
N LYS A 238 -3.62 6.03 32.33
CA LYS A 238 -3.31 6.93 31.22
C LYS A 238 -3.70 6.35 29.86
N PHE A 239 -4.19 7.20 28.96
CA PHE A 239 -4.53 6.85 27.60
C PHE A 239 -3.85 7.78 26.59
N LEU A 240 -3.08 7.21 25.66
CA LEU A 240 -2.33 7.92 24.65
C LEU A 240 -2.83 7.54 23.26
N CYS A 241 -3.49 8.47 22.57
CA CYS A 241 -3.84 8.36 21.16
C CYS A 241 -2.72 8.90 20.29
N VAL A 242 -2.21 8.11 19.35
CA VAL A 242 -1.18 8.54 18.40
C VAL A 242 -1.64 8.30 16.98
N GLY A 243 -1.61 9.34 16.14
CA GLY A 243 -2.06 9.21 14.75
C GLY A 243 -1.86 10.47 13.94
N ASP A 244 -2.40 10.44 12.73
CA ASP A 244 -2.35 11.58 11.81
C ASP A 244 -3.67 11.69 11.04
N PHE A 245 -4.49 12.65 11.39
CA PHE A 245 -5.78 12.88 10.75
C PHE A 245 -5.68 13.46 9.32
N ARG A 246 -4.48 13.75 8.86
CA ARG A 246 -4.19 14.09 7.46
C ARG A 246 -3.73 12.87 6.64
N GLN A 247 -3.71 11.68 7.24
CA GLN A 247 -3.61 10.40 6.57
C GLN A 247 -4.98 9.71 6.49
N LEU A 248 -5.02 8.42 6.07
CA LEU A 248 -6.28 7.74 5.80
C LEU A 248 -7.20 7.70 7.03
N ALA A 249 -8.48 7.92 6.77
CA ALA A 249 -9.57 7.82 7.73
C ALA A 249 -10.15 6.40 7.78
N PRO A 250 -11.00 6.09 8.79
CA PRO A 250 -11.73 4.83 8.84
C PRO A 250 -12.61 4.64 7.60
N ILE A 251 -12.63 3.44 7.04
CA ILE A 251 -13.50 3.10 5.90
C ILE A 251 -14.76 2.42 6.43
N SER A 252 -15.88 3.12 6.39
CA SER A 252 -17.18 2.56 6.76
C SER A 252 -18.02 2.26 5.53
N GLN A 253 -18.51 1.02 5.44
CA GLN A 253 -19.49 0.60 4.43
C GLN A 253 -20.94 0.87 4.88
N CYS A 254 -21.14 1.29 6.14
CA CYS A 254 -22.45 1.62 6.66
C CYS A 254 -22.85 3.04 6.23
N PRO A 255 -23.86 3.23 5.36
CA PRO A 255 -24.23 4.54 4.84
C PRO A 255 -24.82 5.45 5.93
N ASP A 256 -25.50 4.89 6.92
CA ASP A 256 -26.30 5.62 7.91
C ASP A 256 -25.53 6.00 9.18
N SER A 257 -24.35 5.44 9.40
CA SER A 257 -23.56 5.72 10.62
C SER A 257 -22.55 6.84 10.44
N GLN A 258 -22.95 8.04 10.85
CA GLN A 258 -22.04 9.20 10.90
C GLN A 258 -20.86 8.97 11.86
N LEU A 259 -21.08 8.26 12.97
CA LEU A 259 -20.03 7.98 13.97
C LEU A 259 -18.92 7.07 13.41
N LEU A 260 -19.28 6.06 12.57
CA LEU A 260 -18.30 5.15 11.96
C LEU A 260 -17.52 5.78 10.80
N LYS A 261 -17.94 6.95 10.31
CA LYS A 261 -17.20 7.69 9.27
C LYS A 261 -16.19 8.69 9.84
N LYS A 262 -16.30 9.01 11.13
CA LYS A 262 -15.40 9.94 11.82
C LYS A 262 -14.25 9.20 12.47
N ASP A 263 -13.07 9.78 12.36
CA ASP A 263 -11.93 9.41 13.20
C ASP A 263 -12.05 10.12 14.56
N ILE A 264 -11.17 9.75 15.51
CA ILE A 264 -11.19 10.34 16.86
C ILE A 264 -10.88 11.83 16.85
N PHE A 265 -10.05 12.34 15.91
CA PHE A 265 -9.72 13.75 15.83
C PHE A 265 -10.93 14.59 15.39
N SER A 266 -11.71 14.07 14.42
CA SER A 266 -12.98 14.69 14.02
C SER A 266 -14.04 14.58 15.11
N TYR A 267 -14.04 13.51 15.88
CA TYR A 267 -14.92 13.31 17.03
C TYR A 267 -14.63 14.33 18.14
N LEU A 268 -13.35 14.58 18.44
CA LEU A 268 -12.89 15.58 19.40
C LEU A 268 -12.91 17.02 18.85
N LYS A 269 -13.42 17.25 17.64
CA LYS A 269 -13.50 18.56 16.97
C LYS A 269 -12.14 19.22 16.73
N ILE A 270 -11.07 18.45 16.66
CA ILE A 270 -9.72 18.92 16.27
C ILE A 270 -9.70 19.27 14.78
N ILE A 271 -10.52 18.59 13.98
CA ILE A 271 -10.75 18.89 12.56
C ILE A 271 -12.24 18.86 12.26
N ASP A 272 -12.72 19.82 11.48
CA ASP A 272 -14.11 19.89 11.04
C ASP A 272 -14.33 19.30 9.64
N GLY A 273 -15.60 19.30 9.20
CA GLY A 273 -16.00 18.77 7.88
C GLY A 273 -15.48 19.59 6.69
N THR A 274 -14.95 20.78 6.92
CA THR A 274 -14.31 21.63 5.88
C THR A 274 -12.80 21.44 5.81
N GLY A 275 -12.24 20.61 6.73
CA GLY A 275 -10.81 20.40 6.85
C GLY A 275 -10.07 21.49 7.62
N HIS A 276 -10.80 22.40 8.28
CA HIS A 276 -10.20 23.37 9.19
C HIS A 276 -9.75 22.66 10.48
N MET A 277 -8.60 23.07 11.03
CA MET A 277 -7.98 22.44 12.20
C MET A 277 -7.99 23.38 13.39
N TYR A 278 -8.38 22.86 14.54
CA TYR A 278 -8.49 23.59 15.80
C TYR A 278 -7.57 22.99 16.86
N TRP A 279 -7.11 23.84 17.78
CA TRP A 279 -6.41 23.40 18.97
C TRP A 279 -7.36 22.68 19.93
N HIS A 280 -6.82 21.73 20.68
CA HIS A 280 -7.54 21.01 21.75
C HIS A 280 -6.60 20.84 22.95
N PRO A 281 -7.10 20.94 24.22
CA PRO A 281 -6.27 20.81 25.41
C PRO A 281 -5.42 19.53 25.47
N TRP A 282 -5.94 18.41 24.97
CA TRP A 282 -5.22 17.13 24.93
C TRP A 282 -4.21 17.00 23.78
N LEU A 283 -4.24 17.92 22.83
CA LEU A 283 -3.49 17.81 21.59
C LEU A 283 -2.03 18.27 21.74
N VAL A 284 -1.11 17.43 21.29
CA VAL A 284 0.31 17.75 21.07
C VAL A 284 0.71 17.33 19.66
N MET A 285 1.53 18.14 18.98
CA MET A 285 2.03 17.83 17.64
C MET A 285 3.50 17.40 17.69
N LEU A 286 3.83 16.27 17.06
CA LEU A 286 5.20 15.98 16.67
C LEU A 286 5.48 16.66 15.35
N ASN A 287 6.36 17.66 15.30
CA ASN A 287 6.51 18.52 14.14
C ASN A 287 7.84 18.37 13.39
N GLU A 288 8.83 17.65 13.94
CA GLU A 288 10.13 17.44 13.30
C GLU A 288 10.19 16.10 12.58
N GLN A 289 10.22 16.13 11.23
CA GLN A 289 10.29 14.92 10.43
C GLN A 289 11.76 14.52 10.13
N ARG A 290 12.00 13.20 10.08
CA ARG A 290 13.32 12.56 9.88
C ARG A 290 13.31 11.48 8.78
N ARG A 291 12.27 11.46 7.96
CA ARG A 291 12.06 10.44 6.92
C ARG A 291 12.36 10.95 5.53
N MET A 292 11.61 11.96 5.11
CA MET A 292 11.54 12.42 3.72
C MET A 292 12.66 13.42 3.41
N HIS A 293 13.16 13.39 2.17
CA HIS A 293 13.91 14.52 1.65
C HIS A 293 13.09 15.82 1.79
N PRO A 294 13.74 16.98 2.04
CA PRO A 294 13.04 18.25 2.24
C PRO A 294 12.04 18.62 1.13
N ASP A 295 12.33 18.34 -0.14
CA ASP A 295 11.45 18.65 -1.27
C ASP A 295 10.17 17.83 -1.26
N ILE A 296 10.26 16.52 -0.93
CA ILE A 296 9.08 15.67 -0.76
C ILE A 296 8.23 16.17 0.41
N ALA A 297 8.89 16.46 1.53
CA ALA A 297 8.22 17.03 2.70
C ALA A 297 7.61 18.41 2.40
N GLY A 298 8.25 19.19 1.54
CA GLY A 298 7.81 20.52 1.13
C GLY A 298 6.42 20.55 0.52
N PHE A 299 6.11 19.59 -0.36
CA PHE A 299 4.77 19.45 -0.92
C PHE A 299 3.71 19.23 0.18
N SER A 300 3.90 18.19 1.00
CA SER A 300 2.95 17.87 2.08
C SER A 300 2.86 19.00 3.10
N ASN A 301 3.99 19.64 3.45
CA ASN A 301 4.02 20.75 4.38
C ASN A 301 3.24 21.97 3.87
N LYS A 302 3.41 22.30 2.57
CA LYS A 302 2.72 23.44 1.94
C LYS A 302 1.21 23.23 1.85
N TYR A 303 0.77 22.06 1.37
CA TYR A 303 -0.62 21.84 0.99
C TYR A 303 -1.46 21.08 2.02
N ILE A 304 -0.83 20.34 2.94
CA ILE A 304 -1.52 19.45 3.91
C ILE A 304 -1.31 19.90 5.35
N TYR A 305 -0.04 20.18 5.75
CA TYR A 305 0.32 20.47 7.15
C TYR A 305 0.45 21.96 7.47
N LYS A 306 -0.05 22.87 6.61
CA LYS A 306 -0.07 24.33 6.84
C LYS A 306 1.29 24.91 7.28
N ARG A 307 2.40 24.36 6.77
CA ARG A 307 3.78 24.74 7.11
C ARG A 307 4.18 24.52 8.57
N LEU A 308 3.47 23.63 9.28
CA LEU A 308 3.79 23.30 10.68
C LEU A 308 4.90 22.25 10.82
N LEU A 309 5.23 21.54 9.74
CA LEU A 309 6.26 20.51 9.73
C LEU A 309 7.64 21.11 9.55
N GLN A 310 8.63 20.60 10.29
CA GLN A 310 10.03 20.99 10.21
C GLN A 310 10.90 19.80 9.78
N ASN A 311 11.93 20.05 9.00
CA ASN A 311 12.89 19.01 8.61
C ASN A 311 14.03 18.95 9.63
N HIS A 312 14.38 17.75 10.07
CA HIS A 312 15.61 17.57 10.84
C HIS A 312 16.84 17.83 9.95
N LYS A 313 17.87 18.45 10.47
CA LYS A 313 19.07 18.88 9.73
C LYS A 313 19.76 17.76 8.95
N SER A 314 19.71 16.52 9.44
CA SER A 314 20.41 15.39 8.81
C SER A 314 19.67 14.74 7.64
N VAL A 315 18.43 15.15 7.31
CA VAL A 315 17.63 14.40 6.32
C VAL A 315 18.14 14.60 4.91
N GLU A 316 18.54 15.79 4.56
CA GLU A 316 19.00 16.13 3.22
C GLU A 316 20.24 15.30 2.85
N ASP A 317 21.29 15.40 3.66
CA ASP A 317 22.54 14.66 3.45
C ASP A 317 22.33 13.14 3.45
N SER A 318 21.53 12.64 4.39
CA SER A 318 21.26 11.19 4.52
C SER A 318 20.42 10.61 3.39
N ARG A 319 19.79 11.43 2.54
CA ARG A 319 18.99 11.00 1.38
C ARG A 319 19.74 11.19 0.06
N ASN A 320 20.87 11.86 0.05
CA ASN A 320 21.61 12.19 -1.18
C ASN A 320 21.97 10.94 -2.02
N ALA A 321 22.40 9.85 -1.40
CA ALA A 321 22.68 8.61 -2.12
C ALA A 321 21.43 8.05 -2.86
N ILE A 322 20.23 8.20 -2.29
CA ILE A 322 18.98 7.79 -2.93
C ILE A 322 18.63 8.74 -4.08
N VAL A 323 18.84 10.04 -3.89
CA VAL A 323 18.62 11.05 -4.94
C VAL A 323 19.50 10.79 -6.15
N GLN A 324 20.76 10.40 -5.94
CA GLN A 324 21.70 10.08 -7.02
C GLN A 324 21.47 8.69 -7.64
N ALA A 325 20.64 7.83 -7.04
CA ALA A 325 20.38 6.51 -7.57
C ALA A 325 19.54 6.56 -8.88
N PHE A 326 19.86 5.67 -9.81
CA PHE A 326 19.07 5.45 -11.03
C PHE A 326 17.69 4.81 -10.68
N PRO A 327 16.63 5.04 -11.44
CA PRO A 327 16.51 5.95 -12.58
C PRO A 327 16.39 7.42 -12.14
N LEU A 328 16.69 8.32 -13.06
CA LEU A 328 16.55 9.77 -12.89
C LEU A 328 17.43 10.32 -11.74
N PRO A 329 18.77 10.18 -11.85
CA PRO A 329 19.69 10.70 -10.83
C PRO A 329 19.65 12.23 -10.77
N GLY A 330 19.88 12.78 -9.58
CA GLY A 330 19.94 14.22 -9.33
C GLY A 330 18.61 14.85 -8.93
N ASP A 331 17.46 14.22 -9.22
CA ASP A 331 16.14 14.77 -8.89
C ASP A 331 15.40 13.94 -7.83
N VAL A 332 14.79 14.67 -6.90
CA VAL A 332 14.03 14.10 -5.78
C VAL A 332 12.61 13.72 -6.17
N MET A 333 11.94 14.59 -6.93
CA MET A 333 10.59 14.38 -7.42
C MET A 333 10.58 14.37 -8.95
N ASN A 334 9.92 13.38 -9.54
CA ASN A 334 9.95 13.19 -10.99
C ASN A 334 8.55 12.87 -11.50
N LEU A 335 8.21 13.39 -12.66
CA LEU A 335 7.03 13.03 -13.43
C LEU A 335 7.44 12.27 -14.68
N ILE A 336 6.96 11.04 -14.82
CA ILE A 336 6.95 10.33 -16.10
C ILE A 336 5.62 10.63 -16.77
N ASP A 337 5.63 11.56 -17.71
CA ASP A 337 4.45 11.94 -18.47
C ASP A 337 4.19 10.94 -19.60
N ILE A 338 3.05 10.26 -19.52
CA ILE A 338 2.60 9.30 -20.54
C ILE A 338 1.57 9.90 -21.51
N ALA A 339 1.42 11.22 -21.54
CA ALA A 339 0.59 11.91 -22.53
C ALA A 339 1.10 11.64 -23.95
N GLY A 340 0.16 11.54 -24.90
CA GLY A 340 0.49 11.27 -26.30
C GLY A 340 0.74 9.79 -26.64
N THR A 341 0.73 8.89 -25.65
CA THR A 341 0.80 7.44 -25.85
C THR A 341 -0.57 6.78 -25.86
N TYR A 342 -0.61 5.47 -26.17
CA TYR A 342 -1.82 4.65 -26.01
C TYR A 342 -2.08 4.24 -24.55
N CYS A 343 -1.95 5.17 -23.60
CA CYS A 343 -2.15 4.94 -22.18
C CYS A 343 -3.63 4.92 -21.79
N ALA A 344 -4.39 3.98 -22.33
CA ALA A 344 -5.83 3.88 -22.09
C ALA A 344 -6.14 3.33 -20.69
N ALA A 345 -6.95 4.08 -19.93
CA ALA A 345 -7.48 3.61 -18.65
C ALA A 345 -8.82 2.89 -18.83
N ASP A 346 -9.00 1.77 -18.15
CA ASP A 346 -10.25 1.04 -18.10
C ASP A 346 -10.62 0.60 -16.67
N LYS A 347 -11.74 -0.07 -16.49
CA LYS A 347 -12.19 -0.61 -15.20
C LYS A 347 -12.54 -2.09 -15.33
N ASN A 348 -12.25 -2.87 -14.30
CA ASN A 348 -12.72 -4.23 -14.20
C ASN A 348 -14.20 -4.29 -13.76
N THR A 349 -14.76 -5.50 -13.65
CA THR A 349 -16.15 -5.73 -13.21
C THR A 349 -16.48 -5.13 -11.84
N ASP A 350 -15.51 -5.04 -10.95
CA ASP A 350 -15.65 -4.47 -9.60
C ASP A 350 -15.53 -2.93 -9.61
N GLY A 351 -15.38 -2.32 -10.78
CA GLY A 351 -15.19 -0.88 -10.95
C GLY A 351 -13.79 -0.36 -10.65
N SER A 352 -12.85 -1.23 -10.28
CA SER A 352 -11.45 -0.86 -10.04
C SER A 352 -10.73 -0.57 -11.34
N ARG A 353 -10.08 0.59 -11.44
CA ARG A 353 -9.39 1.03 -12.66
C ARG A 353 -8.02 0.39 -12.85
N PHE A 354 -7.62 0.32 -14.12
CA PHE A 354 -6.29 -0.14 -14.52
C PHE A 354 -5.87 0.53 -15.83
N ASN A 355 -4.55 0.55 -16.06
CA ASN A 355 -3.91 1.05 -17.27
C ASN A 355 -2.68 0.17 -17.52
N ILE A 356 -2.70 -0.59 -18.60
CA ILE A 356 -1.65 -1.58 -18.89
C ILE A 356 -0.32 -0.90 -19.12
N LEU A 357 -0.30 0.19 -19.92
CA LEU A 357 0.93 0.90 -20.22
C LEU A 357 1.57 1.51 -18.98
N SER A 358 0.79 2.20 -18.14
CA SER A 358 1.33 2.79 -16.91
C SER A 358 1.85 1.71 -15.94
N ALA A 359 1.18 0.53 -15.91
CA ALA A 359 1.64 -0.62 -15.12
C ALA A 359 3.01 -1.13 -15.60
N ILE A 360 3.21 -1.26 -16.92
CA ILE A 360 4.49 -1.71 -17.50
C ILE A 360 5.59 -0.69 -17.21
N ILE A 361 5.31 0.60 -17.36
CA ILE A 361 6.25 1.69 -17.07
C ILE A 361 6.63 1.69 -15.58
N ALA A 362 5.64 1.64 -14.68
CA ALA A 362 5.89 1.61 -13.24
C ALA A 362 6.72 0.38 -12.83
N PHE A 363 6.39 -0.80 -13.39
CA PHE A 363 7.14 -2.03 -13.17
C PHE A 363 8.59 -1.91 -13.66
N SER A 364 8.81 -1.48 -14.93
CA SER A 364 10.16 -1.35 -15.49
C SER A 364 11.01 -0.34 -14.71
N THR A 365 10.42 0.81 -14.36
CA THR A 365 11.07 1.84 -13.53
C THR A 365 11.50 1.25 -12.17
N ALA A 366 10.65 0.45 -11.54
CA ALA A 366 10.96 -0.18 -10.26
C ALA A 366 12.08 -1.23 -10.38
N VAL A 367 12.06 -2.02 -11.45
CA VAL A 367 13.13 -3.00 -11.72
C VAL A 367 14.47 -2.28 -11.89
N CYS A 368 14.52 -1.22 -12.69
CA CYS A 368 15.72 -0.41 -12.86
C CYS A 368 16.22 0.18 -11.53
N ALA A 369 15.30 0.71 -10.71
CA ALA A 369 15.65 1.24 -9.39
C ALA A 369 16.21 0.16 -8.45
N SER A 370 15.65 -1.06 -8.48
CA SER A 370 16.05 -2.16 -7.59
C SER A 370 17.45 -2.72 -7.88
N GLN A 371 17.99 -2.46 -9.06
CA GLN A 371 19.34 -2.86 -9.46
C GLN A 371 20.44 -1.94 -8.89
N GLN A 372 20.04 -0.86 -8.23
CA GLN A 372 20.94 0.12 -7.62
C GLN A 372 21.21 -0.20 -6.14
N THR A 373 21.96 0.70 -5.49
CA THR A 373 22.34 0.61 -4.07
C THR A 373 21.22 0.91 -3.08
N VAL A 374 19.99 1.15 -3.54
CA VAL A 374 18.82 1.38 -2.68
C VAL A 374 18.36 0.09 -1.99
N GLU A 375 17.84 0.21 -0.77
CA GLU A 375 17.37 -0.95 -0.01
C GLU A 375 16.02 -1.44 -0.49
N ASN A 376 15.06 -0.50 -0.70
CA ASN A 376 13.67 -0.83 -1.00
C ASN A 376 13.06 0.11 -2.04
N VAL A 377 12.30 -0.47 -2.96
CA VAL A 377 11.49 0.26 -3.95
C VAL A 377 10.02 -0.09 -3.74
N GLY A 378 9.17 0.92 -3.66
CA GLY A 378 7.72 0.76 -3.53
C GLY A 378 6.98 1.23 -4.77
N ILE A 379 6.04 0.43 -5.28
CA ILE A 379 5.07 0.86 -6.28
C ILE A 379 3.73 1.03 -5.59
N ILE A 380 3.18 2.23 -5.67
CA ILE A 380 1.91 2.58 -5.03
C ILE A 380 0.92 3.02 -6.10
N THR A 381 -0.30 2.52 -6.03
CA THR A 381 -1.39 2.93 -6.91
C THR A 381 -2.70 3.04 -6.14
N PRO A 382 -3.65 3.89 -6.57
CA PRO A 382 -4.96 3.96 -5.93
C PRO A 382 -5.79 2.68 -6.06
N TYR A 383 -5.56 1.87 -7.11
CA TYR A 383 -6.51 0.85 -7.56
C TYR A 383 -5.99 -0.59 -7.42
N ALA A 384 -6.86 -1.47 -6.88
CA ALA A 384 -6.53 -2.88 -6.69
C ALA A 384 -6.30 -3.64 -8.01
N ALA A 385 -7.02 -3.28 -9.08
CA ALA A 385 -6.83 -3.91 -10.38
C ALA A 385 -5.42 -3.62 -10.94
N GLN A 386 -4.94 -2.38 -10.80
CA GLN A 386 -3.58 -1.98 -11.19
C GLN A 386 -2.53 -2.74 -10.38
N THR A 387 -2.73 -2.85 -9.08
CA THR A 387 -1.84 -3.62 -8.20
C THR A 387 -1.73 -5.09 -8.65
N ARG A 388 -2.83 -5.71 -9.12
CA ARG A 388 -2.80 -7.09 -9.62
C ARG A 388 -1.96 -7.24 -10.88
N LEU A 389 -2.06 -6.29 -11.83
CA LEU A 389 -1.23 -6.27 -13.04
C LEU A 389 0.26 -6.20 -12.70
N ILE A 390 0.62 -5.22 -11.87
CA ILE A 390 2.03 -5.01 -11.49
C ILE A 390 2.57 -6.21 -10.71
N ARG A 391 1.79 -6.78 -9.78
CA ARG A 391 2.18 -7.98 -9.03
C ARG A 391 2.36 -9.22 -9.91
N ALA A 392 1.59 -9.35 -11.00
CA ALA A 392 1.77 -10.43 -11.96
C ALA A 392 3.13 -10.32 -12.64
N MET A 393 3.53 -9.12 -13.10
CA MET A 393 4.85 -8.88 -13.67
C MET A 393 5.98 -9.10 -12.66
N LEU A 394 5.80 -8.62 -11.42
CA LEU A 394 6.77 -8.84 -10.34
C LEU A 394 6.95 -10.32 -10.00
N LYS A 395 5.87 -11.12 -10.05
CA LYS A 395 5.95 -12.58 -9.85
C LYS A 395 6.84 -13.26 -10.88
N ASP A 396 6.76 -12.84 -12.13
CA ASP A 396 7.61 -13.39 -13.20
C ASP A 396 9.07 -12.97 -13.04
N TYR A 397 9.29 -11.72 -12.60
CA TYR A 397 10.62 -11.18 -12.34
C TYR A 397 11.29 -11.81 -11.12
N THR A 398 10.52 -12.10 -10.06
CA THR A 398 11.04 -12.50 -8.74
C THR A 398 11.08 -14.00 -8.49
N THR A 399 11.31 -14.83 -9.50
CA THR A 399 11.58 -16.27 -9.31
C THR A 399 12.80 -16.56 -8.40
N ARG A 400 13.56 -15.51 -8.02
CA ARG A 400 14.64 -15.53 -7.03
C ARG A 400 14.24 -14.81 -5.75
N LYS A 401 14.47 -15.43 -4.62
CA LYS A 401 13.96 -15.20 -3.25
C LYS A 401 14.06 -13.81 -2.61
N GLU A 402 14.59 -12.78 -3.24
CA GLU A 402 14.80 -11.46 -2.60
C GLU A 402 14.39 -10.31 -3.51
N SER A 403 13.10 -10.09 -3.64
CA SER A 403 12.64 -8.88 -4.29
C SER A 403 12.70 -7.69 -3.34
N ARG A 404 13.52 -6.69 -3.70
CA ARG A 404 13.53 -5.37 -3.06
C ARG A 404 12.34 -4.51 -3.48
N ILE A 405 11.46 -5.02 -4.36
CA ILE A 405 10.32 -4.29 -4.90
C ILE A 405 9.04 -4.77 -4.23
N SER A 406 8.28 -3.84 -3.70
CA SER A 406 6.94 -4.08 -3.18
C SER A 406 5.90 -3.31 -4.01
N CYS A 407 4.71 -3.89 -4.21
CA CYS A 407 3.60 -3.22 -4.88
C CYS A 407 2.33 -3.36 -4.05
N ALA A 408 1.64 -2.24 -3.80
CA ALA A 408 0.39 -2.25 -3.05
C ALA A 408 -0.49 -1.05 -3.39
N THR A 409 -1.77 -1.13 -3.02
CA THR A 409 -2.62 0.06 -3.00
C THR A 409 -2.18 1.02 -1.91
N VAL A 410 -2.54 2.31 -2.02
CA VAL A 410 -2.22 3.32 -1.01
C VAL A 410 -2.62 2.87 0.40
N HIS A 411 -3.81 2.28 0.53
CA HIS A 411 -4.31 1.78 1.81
C HIS A 411 -3.47 0.63 2.40
N GLN A 412 -3.03 -0.30 1.54
CA GLN A 412 -2.19 -1.42 1.98
C GLN A 412 -0.74 -1.00 2.29
N PHE A 413 -0.29 0.11 1.71
CA PHE A 413 1.08 0.61 1.90
C PHE A 413 1.21 1.49 3.17
N GLN A 414 0.10 1.83 3.83
CA GLN A 414 0.13 2.60 5.06
C GLN A 414 0.95 1.90 6.15
N GLY A 415 1.74 2.66 6.90
CA GLY A 415 2.70 2.14 7.89
C GLY A 415 4.05 1.72 7.30
N SER A 416 4.15 1.51 5.98
CA SER A 416 5.40 1.18 5.29
C SER A 416 6.12 2.43 4.75
N GLU A 417 7.37 2.28 4.35
CA GLU A 417 8.18 3.32 3.69
C GLU A 417 9.20 2.67 2.77
N SER A 418 9.64 3.38 1.74
CA SER A 418 10.67 2.91 0.81
C SER A 418 11.61 4.04 0.44
N ASP A 419 12.82 3.69 0.01
CA ASP A 419 13.81 4.67 -0.43
C ASP A 419 13.32 5.41 -1.66
N ILE A 420 12.80 4.65 -2.65
CA ILE A 420 12.16 5.16 -3.85
C ILE A 420 10.70 4.72 -3.88
N ILE A 421 9.80 5.65 -4.11
CA ILE A 421 8.37 5.38 -4.38
C ILE A 421 8.06 5.73 -5.82
N ILE A 422 7.39 4.80 -6.51
CA ILE A 422 6.78 5.01 -7.81
C ILE A 422 5.28 5.07 -7.59
N PHE A 423 4.67 6.24 -7.83
CA PHE A 423 3.24 6.44 -7.72
C PHE A 423 2.61 6.38 -9.11
N ASP A 424 1.86 5.31 -9.39
CA ASP A 424 1.14 5.11 -10.63
C ASP A 424 -0.31 5.62 -10.48
N ALA A 425 -0.61 6.75 -11.13
CA ALA A 425 -1.91 7.40 -11.04
C ALA A 425 -3.01 6.70 -11.84
N VAL A 426 -2.66 5.88 -12.83
CA VAL A 426 -3.56 5.04 -13.65
C VAL A 426 -4.47 5.83 -14.60
N GLU A 427 -5.03 6.95 -14.15
CA GLU A 427 -6.09 7.71 -14.81
C GLU A 427 -5.68 8.26 -16.17
N SER A 428 -6.51 8.02 -17.19
CA SER A 428 -6.26 8.46 -18.56
C SER A 428 -7.51 8.34 -19.42
N TYR A 429 -7.41 8.81 -20.67
CA TYR A 429 -8.42 8.60 -21.71
C TYR A 429 -8.64 7.08 -21.94
N PRO A 430 -9.79 6.63 -22.47
CA PRO A 430 -10.95 7.43 -22.93
C PRO A 430 -11.92 7.85 -21.82
N LYS A 431 -11.55 7.69 -20.55
CA LYS A 431 -12.42 8.10 -19.44
C LYS A 431 -12.57 9.64 -19.44
N SER A 432 -13.80 10.10 -19.26
CA SER A 432 -14.12 11.53 -19.19
C SER A 432 -13.98 12.13 -17.78
N ALA A 433 -13.78 11.28 -16.77
CA ALA A 433 -13.61 11.66 -15.37
C ALA A 433 -12.71 10.66 -14.65
N VAL A 434 -12.07 11.10 -13.58
CA VAL A 434 -11.29 10.23 -12.70
C VAL A 434 -12.19 9.30 -11.88
N GLY A 435 -11.62 8.20 -11.37
CA GLY A 435 -12.35 7.25 -10.54
C GLY A 435 -12.67 7.79 -9.16
N TYR A 436 -13.56 7.10 -8.46
CA TYR A 436 -14.07 7.49 -7.14
C TYR A 436 -12.97 7.88 -6.15
N LEU A 437 -11.89 7.10 -6.07
CA LEU A 437 -10.79 7.32 -5.14
C LEU A 437 -9.97 8.59 -5.42
N MET A 438 -9.98 9.07 -6.66
CA MET A 438 -9.19 10.22 -7.11
C MET A 438 -10.04 11.45 -7.47
N GLY A 439 -11.39 11.36 -7.42
CA GLY A 439 -12.25 12.42 -7.97
C GLY A 439 -13.39 12.90 -7.08
N LYS A 440 -13.89 12.13 -6.11
CA LYS A 440 -15.18 12.44 -5.50
C LYS A 440 -15.10 13.26 -4.21
N ASP A 441 -14.12 12.99 -3.36
CA ASP A 441 -14.04 13.60 -2.03
C ASP A 441 -12.67 14.28 -1.84
N PRO A 442 -12.60 15.62 -1.89
CA PRO A 442 -11.33 16.35 -1.80
C PRO A 442 -10.50 16.05 -0.55
N ASP A 443 -11.12 15.84 0.61
CA ASP A 443 -10.39 15.53 1.85
C ASP A 443 -9.82 14.11 1.81
N ASN A 444 -10.60 13.13 1.36
CA ASN A 444 -10.10 11.76 1.20
C ASN A 444 -9.02 11.66 0.12
N ILE A 445 -9.13 12.42 -0.98
CA ILE A 445 -8.09 12.48 -2.01
C ILE A 445 -6.81 13.10 -1.42
N ALA A 446 -6.94 14.17 -0.64
CA ALA A 446 -5.78 14.81 0.01
C ALA A 446 -5.07 13.85 0.96
N ARG A 447 -5.81 13.07 1.76
CA ARG A 447 -5.28 12.03 2.64
C ARG A 447 -4.59 10.92 1.85
N LEU A 448 -5.20 10.47 0.77
CA LEU A 448 -4.65 9.42 -0.11
C LEU A 448 -3.34 9.86 -0.75
N ILE A 449 -3.29 11.03 -1.36
CA ILE A 449 -2.08 11.57 -1.97
C ILE A 449 -0.99 11.84 -0.94
N ASN A 450 -1.36 12.39 0.23
CA ASN A 450 -0.43 12.60 1.33
C ASN A 450 0.24 11.29 1.77
N VAL A 451 -0.55 10.22 1.93
CA VAL A 451 0.01 8.90 2.27
C VAL A 451 0.95 8.42 1.16
N ALA A 452 0.55 8.49 -0.10
CA ALA A 452 1.39 8.03 -1.21
C ALA A 452 2.74 8.77 -1.28
N VAL A 453 2.71 10.10 -1.24
CA VAL A 453 3.91 10.96 -1.31
C VAL A 453 4.83 10.72 -0.10
N THR A 454 4.27 10.66 1.09
CA THR A 454 5.06 10.59 2.33
C THR A 454 5.61 9.19 2.67
N ARG A 455 5.39 8.21 1.78
CA ARG A 455 6.07 6.89 1.86
C ARG A 455 7.50 6.95 1.32
N ALA A 456 7.81 7.92 0.46
CA ALA A 456 9.14 8.09 -0.11
C ALA A 456 10.13 8.69 0.90
N LYS A 457 11.32 8.09 1.01
CA LYS A 457 12.41 8.66 1.80
C LYS A 457 13.21 9.66 0.98
N GLY A 458 13.75 9.27 -0.17
CA GLY A 458 14.65 10.09 -0.95
C GLY A 458 14.18 10.42 -2.36
N LYS A 459 13.33 9.58 -2.98
CA LYS A 459 12.88 9.83 -4.35
C LYS A 459 11.41 9.44 -4.56
N LEU A 460 10.66 10.32 -5.20
CA LEU A 460 9.30 10.09 -5.65
C LEU A 460 9.25 10.18 -7.18
N ILE A 461 8.74 9.12 -7.83
CA ILE A 461 8.53 9.09 -9.29
C ILE A 461 7.02 8.92 -9.51
N THR A 462 6.40 9.89 -10.15
CA THR A 462 4.96 9.87 -10.48
C THR A 462 4.78 9.48 -11.93
N VAL A 463 3.96 8.47 -12.22
CA VAL A 463 3.57 8.09 -13.59
C VAL A 463 2.15 8.57 -13.82
N ALA A 464 1.95 9.48 -14.78
CA ALA A 464 0.64 10.07 -15.04
C ALA A 464 0.52 10.57 -16.48
N ASN A 465 -0.72 10.67 -16.98
CA ASN A 465 -1.03 11.39 -18.21
C ASN A 465 -1.33 12.86 -17.88
N ASP A 466 -0.31 13.72 -17.95
CA ASP A 466 -0.41 15.13 -17.56
C ASP A 466 -1.53 15.86 -18.32
N LYS A 467 -1.62 15.66 -19.63
CA LYS A 467 -2.66 16.27 -20.46
C LYS A 467 -4.09 15.89 -20.05
N PHE A 468 -4.30 14.66 -19.58
CA PHE A 468 -5.60 14.22 -19.06
C PHE A 468 -5.97 15.01 -17.79
N TRP A 469 -5.00 15.17 -16.87
CA TRP A 469 -5.20 15.91 -15.63
C TRP A 469 -5.36 17.41 -15.86
N ASP A 470 -4.58 18.00 -16.76
CA ASP A 470 -4.71 19.40 -17.16
C ASP A 470 -6.12 19.69 -17.69
N ASN A 471 -6.64 18.86 -18.60
CA ASN A 471 -7.97 19.07 -19.17
C ASN A 471 -9.11 19.00 -18.15
N LEU A 472 -8.95 18.22 -17.06
CA LEU A 472 -9.98 18.06 -16.05
C LEU A 472 -9.88 19.07 -14.89
N TYR A 473 -8.68 19.49 -14.54
CA TYR A 473 -8.44 20.16 -13.26
C TYR A 473 -7.69 21.49 -13.35
N THR A 474 -7.41 22.01 -14.56
CA THR A 474 -6.84 23.36 -14.71
C THR A 474 -7.73 24.40 -14.01
N GLY A 475 -7.10 25.23 -13.19
CA GLY A 475 -7.79 26.26 -12.39
C GLY A 475 -8.52 25.75 -11.15
N THR A 476 -8.41 24.45 -10.82
CA THR A 476 -9.04 23.87 -9.62
C THR A 476 -8.05 23.69 -8.46
N ASN A 477 -8.60 23.36 -7.30
CA ASN A 477 -7.83 23.04 -6.09
C ASN A 477 -7.53 21.55 -5.90
N HIS A 478 -7.64 20.72 -6.96
CA HIS A 478 -7.43 19.28 -6.85
C HIS A 478 -6.00 18.94 -6.42
N ILE A 479 -5.85 18.20 -5.33
CA ILE A 479 -4.54 17.99 -4.67
C ILE A 479 -3.53 17.23 -5.54
N PHE A 480 -3.97 16.23 -6.31
CA PHE A 480 -3.06 15.51 -7.21
C PHE A 480 -2.62 16.40 -8.38
N TYR A 481 -3.50 17.24 -8.91
CA TYR A 481 -3.12 18.23 -9.89
C TYR A 481 -2.12 19.25 -9.34
N LYS A 482 -2.26 19.66 -8.07
CA LYS A 482 -1.22 20.46 -7.37
C LYS A 482 0.11 19.71 -7.25
N LEU A 483 0.09 18.38 -7.06
CA LEU A 483 1.33 17.59 -7.04
C LEU A 483 2.02 17.61 -8.41
N LEU A 484 1.27 17.39 -9.50
CA LEU A 484 1.82 17.45 -10.85
C LEU A 484 2.45 18.84 -11.13
N ASN A 485 1.74 19.92 -10.81
CA ASN A 485 2.27 21.28 -10.98
C ASN A 485 3.49 21.54 -10.08
N TYR A 486 3.48 21.06 -8.84
CA TYR A 486 4.63 21.20 -7.94
C TYR A 486 5.88 20.53 -8.51
N ILE A 487 5.72 19.37 -9.17
CA ILE A 487 6.82 18.69 -9.86
C ILE A 487 7.23 19.48 -11.11
N LYS A 488 6.27 19.93 -11.93
CA LYS A 488 6.55 20.70 -13.17
C LYS A 488 7.29 22.03 -12.88
N ASP A 489 6.97 22.68 -11.77
CA ASP A 489 7.52 24.00 -11.42
C ASP A 489 8.93 23.96 -10.85
N GLY A 490 9.40 22.86 -10.31
CA GLY A 490 10.68 22.82 -9.59
C GLY A 490 11.50 21.53 -9.72
N HIS A 491 10.98 20.54 -10.46
CA HIS A 491 11.59 19.23 -10.54
C HIS A 491 11.55 18.64 -11.96
N ASN A 492 12.00 17.42 -12.12
CA ASN A 492 12.20 16.81 -13.41
C ASN A 492 10.90 16.23 -14.03
N VAL A 493 10.69 16.58 -15.28
CA VAL A 493 9.63 15.99 -16.11
C VAL A 493 10.26 15.22 -17.26
N VAL A 494 9.99 13.93 -17.32
CA VAL A 494 10.51 13.04 -18.38
C VAL A 494 9.36 12.63 -19.27
N SER A 495 9.46 12.93 -20.56
CA SER A 495 8.49 12.43 -21.54
C SER A 495 8.69 10.93 -21.76
N ASN A 496 7.62 10.29 -22.18
CA ASN A 496 7.57 8.87 -22.57
C ASN A 496 8.58 8.44 -23.64
N HIS A 497 9.14 9.39 -24.40
CA HIS A 497 10.14 9.13 -25.46
C HIS A 497 11.56 8.91 -24.92
N SER A 498 11.77 9.01 -23.63
CA SER A 498 13.10 8.81 -23.05
C SER A 498 13.47 7.33 -22.99
N LYS A 499 14.37 6.91 -23.88
CA LYS A 499 14.96 5.55 -23.88
C LYS A 499 15.59 5.13 -22.56
N THR A 500 15.90 6.10 -21.68
CA THR A 500 16.53 5.83 -20.38
C THR A 500 15.61 5.19 -19.34
N LEU A 501 14.29 5.17 -19.57
CA LEU A 501 13.32 4.68 -18.58
C LEU A 501 13.05 3.17 -18.65
N LEU A 502 13.36 2.52 -19.78
CA LEU A 502 12.98 1.13 -20.02
C LEU A 502 14.14 0.21 -20.39
N PRO A 503 15.40 0.44 -19.94
CA PRO A 503 16.54 -0.37 -20.38
C PRO A 503 16.39 -1.85 -20.01
N TYR A 504 15.61 -2.18 -18.97
CA TYR A 504 15.30 -3.55 -18.61
C TYR A 504 14.47 -4.27 -19.67
N LEU A 505 13.54 -3.58 -20.31
CA LEU A 505 12.65 -4.17 -21.34
C LEU A 505 13.30 -4.16 -22.73
N GLU A 506 14.20 -3.22 -23.01
CA GLU A 506 14.93 -3.13 -24.28
C GLU A 506 16.00 -4.21 -24.45
N ASN A 507 16.60 -4.69 -23.38
CA ASN A 507 17.76 -5.58 -23.43
C ASN A 507 17.46 -7.04 -23.79
N ASN A 508 16.20 -7.41 -24.09
CA ASN A 508 15.77 -8.75 -24.52
C ASN A 508 16.53 -9.89 -23.80
N SER A 509 16.68 -9.77 -22.49
CA SER A 509 17.44 -10.74 -21.69
C SER A 509 16.76 -12.11 -21.73
N PRO A 510 17.51 -13.22 -21.73
CA PRO A 510 16.93 -14.56 -21.67
C PRO A 510 15.98 -14.72 -20.49
N GLY A 511 14.74 -15.13 -20.76
CA GLY A 511 13.70 -15.32 -19.75
C GLY A 511 12.80 -14.09 -19.50
N GLN A 512 12.96 -12.99 -20.25
CA GLN A 512 12.00 -11.90 -20.25
C GLN A 512 10.67 -12.37 -20.86
N THR A 513 9.60 -12.15 -20.11
CA THR A 513 8.23 -12.47 -20.55
C THR A 513 7.51 -11.27 -21.18
N ILE A 514 8.11 -10.09 -21.09
CA ILE A 514 7.64 -8.83 -21.70
C ILE A 514 8.81 -8.23 -22.48
N GLN A 515 8.61 -8.02 -23.77
CA GLN A 515 9.60 -7.44 -24.70
C GLN A 515 9.10 -6.08 -25.19
N LEU A 516 9.99 -5.09 -25.24
CA LEU A 516 9.71 -3.76 -25.78
C LEU A 516 10.34 -3.62 -27.17
N TYR A 517 9.56 -3.13 -28.10
CA TYR A 517 10.01 -2.73 -29.43
C TYR A 517 9.81 -1.21 -29.58
N THR A 518 10.90 -0.47 -29.70
CA THR A 518 10.91 1.00 -29.92
C THR A 518 11.01 1.37 -31.40
N ASN A 519 11.31 0.39 -32.26
CA ASN A 519 11.34 0.56 -33.72
C ASN A 519 10.10 -0.06 -34.34
N GLU A 520 9.34 0.73 -35.12
CA GLU A 520 8.08 0.33 -35.75
C GLU A 520 8.29 -0.84 -36.73
N ASP A 521 9.31 -0.79 -37.59
CA ASP A 521 9.57 -1.86 -38.55
C ASP A 521 9.92 -3.18 -37.88
N ALA A 522 10.69 -3.14 -36.80
CA ALA A 522 11.01 -4.33 -36.02
C ALA A 522 9.76 -4.89 -35.33
N ALA A 523 8.90 -4.05 -34.79
CA ALA A 523 7.64 -4.45 -34.17
C ALA A 523 6.68 -5.08 -35.20
N ILE A 524 6.54 -4.48 -36.37
CA ILE A 524 5.72 -5.02 -37.48
C ILE A 524 6.24 -6.38 -37.91
N PHE A 525 7.53 -6.50 -38.17
CA PHE A 525 8.16 -7.76 -38.59
C PHE A 525 7.94 -8.90 -37.59
N MET A 526 8.10 -8.61 -36.30
CA MET A 526 7.87 -9.61 -35.26
C MET A 526 6.40 -9.97 -35.09
N LEU A 527 5.48 -9.00 -35.22
CA LEU A 527 4.04 -9.24 -35.20
C LEU A 527 3.60 -10.09 -36.40
N GLU A 528 4.10 -9.80 -37.61
CA GLU A 528 3.85 -10.62 -38.82
C GLU A 528 4.29 -12.08 -38.59
N ASN A 529 5.50 -12.30 -38.08
CA ASN A 529 5.99 -13.62 -37.75
C ASN A 529 5.14 -14.37 -36.70
N ASP A 530 4.60 -13.66 -35.72
CA ASP A 530 3.72 -14.26 -34.71
C ASP A 530 2.34 -14.58 -35.30
N LEU A 531 1.80 -13.72 -36.16
CA LEU A 531 0.55 -13.96 -36.90
C LEU A 531 0.67 -15.13 -37.87
N GLU A 532 1.82 -15.28 -38.56
CA GLU A 532 2.08 -16.43 -39.43
C GLU A 532 2.08 -17.77 -38.69
N LYS A 533 2.44 -17.77 -37.41
CA LYS A 533 2.45 -18.98 -36.56
C LYS A 533 1.11 -19.29 -35.91
N ALA A 534 0.13 -18.40 -36.03
CA ALA A 534 -1.20 -18.58 -35.44
C ALA A 534 -1.87 -19.87 -35.95
N LYS A 535 -2.52 -20.61 -35.03
CA LYS A 535 -3.13 -21.94 -35.30
C LYS A 535 -4.60 -22.01 -34.90
N GLY A 536 -5.03 -21.26 -33.89
CA GLY A 536 -6.35 -21.36 -33.31
C GLY A 536 -7.20 -20.12 -33.59
N ARG A 537 -6.89 -19.03 -32.94
CA ARG A 537 -7.64 -17.78 -33.15
C ARG A 537 -6.79 -16.52 -32.90
N VAL A 538 -7.24 -15.41 -33.49
CA VAL A 538 -6.65 -14.09 -33.27
C VAL A 538 -7.75 -13.12 -32.80
N VAL A 539 -7.53 -12.48 -31.65
CA VAL A 539 -8.42 -11.45 -31.10
C VAL A 539 -7.74 -10.09 -31.21
N ILE A 540 -8.39 -9.14 -31.82
CA ILE A 540 -7.85 -7.81 -32.09
C ILE A 540 -8.78 -6.77 -31.45
N SER A 541 -8.23 -5.89 -30.63
CA SER A 541 -8.94 -4.73 -30.08
C SER A 541 -8.40 -3.44 -30.70
N LEU A 542 -9.29 -2.68 -31.34
CA LEU A 542 -8.98 -1.43 -32.06
C LEU A 542 -9.86 -0.28 -31.56
N PRO A 543 -9.40 0.51 -30.58
CA PRO A 543 -10.22 1.55 -29.96
C PRO A 543 -10.69 2.64 -30.95
N SER A 544 -9.87 2.98 -31.94
CA SER A 544 -10.15 4.07 -32.87
C SER A 544 -10.74 3.65 -34.23
N GLY A 545 -10.78 2.34 -34.51
CA GLY A 545 -11.12 1.83 -35.83
C GLY A 545 -10.08 2.15 -36.91
N LYS A 546 -9.11 3.02 -36.62
CA LYS A 546 -8.03 3.35 -37.52
C LYS A 546 -6.78 2.57 -37.16
N LEU A 547 -6.35 1.68 -38.06
CA LEU A 547 -4.93 1.41 -38.18
C LEU A 547 -4.30 2.68 -38.76
N ARG A 548 -3.20 3.17 -38.18
CA ARG A 548 -2.46 4.29 -38.78
C ARG A 548 -2.18 3.96 -40.25
N ASP A 549 -2.23 4.98 -41.07
CA ASP A 549 -2.20 4.94 -42.54
C ASP A 549 -1.01 4.19 -43.18
N THR A 550 -0.12 3.60 -42.37
CA THR A 550 1.14 2.98 -42.82
C THR A 550 1.16 1.45 -42.70
N ASN A 551 0.04 0.79 -42.36
CA ASN A 551 0.09 -0.63 -42.00
C ASN A 551 -0.58 -1.60 -42.98
N ASP A 552 -0.35 -1.40 -44.28
CA ASP A 552 -0.71 -2.41 -45.31
C ASP A 552 -0.12 -3.80 -45.02
N LYS A 553 1.06 -3.86 -44.38
CA LYS A 553 1.70 -5.12 -43.95
C LYS A 553 0.89 -5.86 -42.91
N ILE A 554 0.43 -5.19 -41.84
CA ILE A 554 -0.39 -5.82 -40.79
C ILE A 554 -1.75 -6.23 -41.36
N ILE A 555 -2.35 -5.40 -42.21
CA ILE A 555 -3.59 -5.72 -42.93
C ILE A 555 -3.38 -7.01 -43.73
N GLY A 556 -2.34 -7.05 -44.55
CA GLY A 556 -1.99 -8.23 -45.33
C GLY A 556 -1.69 -9.48 -44.48
N ALA A 557 -1.06 -9.31 -43.35
CA ALA A 557 -0.79 -10.43 -42.42
C ALA A 557 -2.08 -11.00 -41.81
N ILE A 558 -3.01 -10.14 -41.39
CA ILE A 558 -4.32 -10.56 -40.86
C ILE A 558 -5.17 -11.23 -41.95
N ASP A 559 -5.16 -10.71 -43.15
CA ASP A 559 -5.88 -11.33 -44.30
C ASP A 559 -5.30 -12.72 -44.64
N LYS A 560 -3.98 -12.91 -44.56
CA LYS A 560 -3.32 -14.23 -44.68
C LYS A 560 -3.76 -15.20 -43.57
N VAL A 561 -3.89 -14.73 -42.33
CA VAL A 561 -4.39 -15.51 -41.20
C VAL A 561 -5.80 -16.01 -41.47
N HIS A 562 -6.67 -15.12 -41.96
CA HIS A 562 -8.02 -15.48 -42.34
C HIS A 562 -8.07 -16.49 -43.48
N ALA A 563 -7.25 -16.30 -44.52
CA ALA A 563 -7.18 -17.22 -45.67
C ALA A 563 -6.77 -18.66 -45.26
N ARG A 564 -6.10 -18.84 -44.12
CA ARG A 564 -5.78 -20.15 -43.53
C ARG A 564 -6.93 -20.74 -42.73
N GLY A 565 -8.08 -20.10 -42.63
CA GLY A 565 -9.24 -20.57 -41.89
C GLY A 565 -9.15 -20.37 -40.37
N ILE A 566 -8.25 -19.52 -39.90
CA ILE A 566 -8.10 -19.20 -38.48
C ILE A 566 -9.19 -18.19 -38.07
N ASP A 567 -9.81 -18.41 -36.93
CA ASP A 567 -10.86 -17.55 -36.41
C ASP A 567 -10.31 -16.17 -36.01
N ILE A 568 -10.93 -15.10 -36.52
CA ILE A 568 -10.57 -13.72 -36.22
C ILE A 568 -11.76 -13.03 -35.58
N LEU A 569 -11.54 -12.46 -34.39
CA LEU A 569 -12.48 -11.62 -33.69
C LEU A 569 -11.91 -10.21 -33.54
N MET A 570 -12.54 -9.23 -34.17
CA MET A 570 -12.21 -7.81 -33.99
C MET A 570 -13.21 -7.12 -33.08
N LYS A 571 -12.71 -6.34 -32.16
CA LYS A 571 -13.49 -5.46 -31.27
C LYS A 571 -13.13 -4.02 -31.55
N SER A 572 -14.11 -3.18 -31.86
CA SER A 572 -13.92 -1.75 -32.04
C SER A 572 -15.15 -0.98 -31.59
N ASN A 573 -14.94 0.20 -31.03
CA ASN A 573 -16.03 1.18 -30.83
C ASN A 573 -16.41 1.94 -32.09
N LYS A 574 -15.66 1.74 -33.19
CA LYS A 574 -15.83 2.42 -34.49
C LYS A 574 -15.73 1.45 -35.65
N CYS A 575 -16.50 0.38 -35.63
CA CYS A 575 -16.50 -0.64 -36.70
C CYS A 575 -16.72 -0.04 -38.12
N ALA A 576 -17.45 1.06 -38.23
CA ALA A 576 -17.67 1.72 -39.52
C ALA A 576 -16.41 2.32 -40.18
N GLU A 577 -15.39 2.63 -39.35
CA GLU A 577 -14.12 3.21 -39.81
C GLU A 577 -13.08 2.13 -40.20
N LEU A 578 -13.39 0.83 -40.00
CA LEU A 578 -12.51 -0.28 -40.40
C LEU A 578 -12.53 -0.49 -41.94
N PRO A 579 -11.45 -1.09 -42.49
CA PRO A 579 -11.45 -1.57 -43.87
C PRO A 579 -12.64 -2.49 -44.13
N ASP A 580 -13.23 -2.43 -45.34
CA ASP A 580 -14.43 -3.21 -45.68
C ASP A 580 -14.22 -4.71 -45.52
N THR A 581 -13.03 -5.19 -45.82
CA THR A 581 -12.60 -6.59 -45.62
C THR A 581 -12.66 -7.04 -44.16
N TRP A 582 -12.59 -6.11 -43.20
CA TRP A 582 -12.54 -6.39 -41.78
C TRP A 582 -13.86 -6.16 -41.04
N LYS A 583 -14.79 -5.37 -41.66
CA LYS A 583 -16.09 -5.10 -41.04
C LYS A 583 -16.85 -6.38 -40.67
N LYS A 584 -16.70 -7.43 -41.47
CA LYS A 584 -17.33 -8.76 -41.24
C LYS A 584 -16.83 -9.46 -39.95
N TYR A 585 -15.63 -9.15 -39.47
CA TYR A 585 -15.05 -9.71 -38.23
C TYR A 585 -15.32 -8.80 -37.03
N CYS A 586 -15.84 -7.59 -37.24
CA CYS A 586 -15.97 -6.61 -36.19
C CYS A 586 -17.23 -6.80 -35.38
N VAL A 587 -17.04 -6.88 -34.08
CA VAL A 587 -18.09 -6.73 -33.08
C VAL A 587 -17.96 -5.33 -32.49
N GLY A 588 -18.99 -4.50 -32.70
CA GLY A 588 -19.08 -3.15 -32.10
C GLY A 588 -19.18 -3.29 -30.57
N THR A 589 -18.27 -2.65 -29.87
CA THR A 589 -18.26 -2.66 -28.40
C THR A 589 -17.68 -1.36 -27.86
N GLU A 590 -18.37 -0.76 -26.88
CA GLU A 590 -17.87 0.38 -26.12
C GLU A 590 -16.63 0.02 -25.27
N ASN A 591 -16.34 -1.27 -25.10
CA ASN A 591 -15.25 -1.78 -24.27
C ASN A 591 -13.94 -1.99 -25.04
N ALA A 592 -13.83 -1.62 -26.30
CA ALA A 592 -12.56 -1.56 -27.02
C ALA A 592 -11.78 -0.31 -26.61
N THR A 593 -11.11 -0.35 -25.46
CA THR A 593 -10.50 0.83 -24.84
C THR A 593 -9.00 0.92 -25.03
N PHE A 594 -8.34 -0.17 -25.41
CA PHE A 594 -6.89 -0.21 -25.65
C PHE A 594 -6.51 -1.08 -26.85
N PRO A 595 -5.43 -0.76 -27.58
CA PRO A 595 -4.97 -1.53 -28.71
C PRO A 595 -4.27 -2.82 -28.23
N LEU A 596 -4.86 -3.96 -28.57
CA LEU A 596 -4.34 -5.27 -28.18
C LEU A 596 -4.57 -6.30 -29.28
N ILE A 597 -3.56 -7.11 -29.54
CA ILE A 597 -3.69 -8.30 -30.39
C ILE A 597 -3.31 -9.51 -29.56
N VAL A 598 -4.20 -10.51 -29.45
CA VAL A 598 -3.94 -11.78 -28.78
C VAL A 598 -3.98 -12.89 -29.80
N ILE A 599 -2.91 -13.69 -29.85
CA ILE A 599 -2.72 -14.78 -30.79
C ILE A 599 -2.72 -16.10 -30.01
N ASP A 600 -3.66 -16.98 -30.33
CA ASP A 600 -3.80 -18.35 -29.76
C ASP A 600 -3.86 -18.42 -28.22
N ASP A 601 -4.25 -17.32 -27.58
CA ASP A 601 -4.18 -17.17 -26.12
C ASP A 601 -2.76 -17.37 -25.52
N GLU A 602 -1.71 -17.39 -26.38
CA GLU A 602 -0.32 -17.64 -25.98
C GLU A 602 0.57 -16.39 -26.10
N THR A 603 0.24 -15.45 -26.99
CA THR A 603 1.01 -14.22 -27.20
C THR A 603 0.08 -13.03 -27.24
N ALA A 604 0.44 -11.94 -26.57
CA ALA A 604 -0.28 -10.69 -26.64
C ALA A 604 0.65 -9.55 -27.06
N TRP A 605 0.17 -8.72 -27.99
CA TRP A 605 0.80 -7.46 -28.40
C TRP A 605 -0.02 -6.30 -27.88
N TYR A 606 0.59 -5.44 -27.10
CA TYR A 606 0.00 -4.19 -26.63
C TYR A 606 0.59 -3.01 -27.40
N GLY A 607 -0.28 -2.10 -27.87
CA GLY A 607 0.09 -1.10 -28.86
C GLY A 607 0.14 -1.75 -30.23
N ILE A 608 -0.76 -1.43 -31.12
CA ILE A 608 -0.59 -1.77 -32.54
C ILE A 608 0.66 -1.03 -32.97
N PRO A 609 1.57 -1.66 -33.76
CA PRO A 609 2.88 -1.07 -34.04
C PRO A 609 2.81 0.43 -34.29
N THR A 610 3.43 1.15 -33.41
CA THR A 610 3.52 2.62 -33.45
C THR A 610 5.00 2.98 -33.35
N ALA A 611 5.38 4.14 -33.83
CA ALA A 611 6.77 4.58 -33.78
C ALA A 611 7.37 4.62 -32.35
N ASP A 612 6.51 4.70 -31.32
CA ASP A 612 6.95 4.98 -29.96
C ASP A 612 7.23 3.71 -29.13
N TRP A 613 6.19 2.92 -28.79
CA TRP A 613 6.37 1.76 -27.92
C TRP A 613 5.36 0.65 -28.24
N ASN A 614 5.89 -0.55 -28.41
CA ASN A 614 5.09 -1.75 -28.66
C ASN A 614 5.58 -2.84 -27.71
N PHE A 615 4.67 -3.50 -27.01
CA PHE A 615 5.01 -4.54 -26.05
C PHE A 615 4.49 -5.89 -26.53
N LYS A 616 5.39 -6.89 -26.56
CA LYS A 616 5.04 -8.30 -26.72
C LYS A 616 5.10 -9.00 -25.38
N VAL A 617 4.07 -9.78 -25.06
CA VAL A 617 3.93 -10.55 -23.81
C VAL A 617 3.75 -12.02 -24.20
N ASP A 618 4.66 -12.88 -23.77
CA ASP A 618 4.66 -14.31 -24.10
C ASP A 618 3.81 -15.14 -23.10
N LYS A 619 3.45 -16.35 -23.49
CA LYS A 619 2.60 -17.29 -22.74
C LYS A 619 3.10 -17.63 -21.34
N SER A 620 4.38 -17.54 -21.10
CA SER A 620 4.98 -17.74 -19.77
C SER A 620 4.71 -16.57 -18.81
N SER A 621 4.18 -15.45 -19.30
CA SER A 621 3.91 -14.28 -18.47
C SER A 621 2.64 -14.43 -17.65
N SER A 622 2.74 -14.24 -16.33
CA SER A 622 1.58 -14.13 -15.44
C SER A 622 0.70 -12.91 -15.78
N LEU A 623 1.27 -11.87 -16.44
CA LEU A 623 0.53 -10.72 -16.94
C LEU A 623 -0.49 -11.12 -18.00
N LEU A 624 -0.12 -12.02 -18.93
CA LEU A 624 -1.02 -12.50 -19.97
C LEU A 624 -2.28 -13.15 -19.38
N THR A 625 -2.11 -13.97 -18.34
CA THR A 625 -3.24 -14.59 -17.62
C THR A 625 -4.15 -13.55 -16.99
N VAL A 626 -3.60 -12.49 -16.38
CA VAL A 626 -4.41 -11.42 -15.76
C VAL A 626 -5.13 -10.60 -16.83
N VAL A 627 -4.47 -10.28 -17.94
CA VAL A 627 -5.08 -9.56 -19.09
C VAL A 627 -6.20 -10.39 -19.71
N HIS A 628 -6.05 -11.70 -19.85
CA HIS A 628 -7.09 -12.59 -20.34
C HIS A 628 -8.30 -12.62 -19.40
N VAL A 629 -8.09 -12.72 -18.09
CA VAL A 629 -9.18 -12.67 -17.10
C VAL A 629 -9.92 -11.32 -17.16
N MET A 630 -9.20 -10.23 -17.35
CA MET A 630 -9.80 -8.91 -17.52
C MET A 630 -10.55 -8.78 -18.84
N ALA A 631 -10.00 -9.30 -19.95
CA ALA A 631 -10.63 -9.27 -21.26
C ALA A 631 -11.79 -10.26 -21.40
N SER A 632 -11.74 -11.44 -20.78
CA SER A 632 -12.80 -12.45 -20.88
C SER A 632 -14.05 -12.09 -20.08
N LYS A 633 -13.92 -11.34 -19.00
CA LYS A 633 -15.08 -10.82 -18.21
C LYS A 633 -15.86 -9.72 -18.96
N VAL A 634 -15.37 -9.24 -20.08
CA VAL A 634 -16.09 -8.36 -21.01
C VAL A 634 -17.06 -9.16 -21.92
N LYS A 635 -17.12 -10.48 -21.78
CA LYS A 635 -17.97 -11.35 -22.60
C LYS A 635 -19.41 -11.57 -22.06
N ASN A 636 -19.75 -11.05 -20.88
CA ASN A 636 -21.09 -11.16 -20.29
C ASN A 636 -21.74 -9.80 -20.11
#